data_a8e4d2bcef6168fb4ff264d77406833f
#
_entry.id   a8e4d2bcef6168fb4ff264d77406833f
#
_cell.length_a   1.000
_cell.length_b   1.000
_cell.length_c   1.000
_cell.angle_alpha   90.00
_cell.angle_beta   90.00
_cell.angle_gamma   90.00
#
_symmetry.space_group_name_H-M   'P 1'
#
loop_
_entity.id
_entity.type
_entity.pdbx_description
1 polymer ?
#
loop_
_entity_poly.entity_id
_entity_poly.type
_entity_poly.pdbx_seq_one_letter_code
_entity_poly.pdbx_strand_id
1 'polypeptide(L)'
;MKCEARNRAEHKSSKKLKAHPMKCEARNRAEHRTSKKLNERNLTIKKIKGGVTAPKGFAAMGLKAGIKKDKKDMAMIYSSTPCVAAGTFTTNQVKAAPVIWDRDTIYTSDYVHAVVCNSGVANACTGKIGMDYCEQMAEATAKALDIEKRQVLVASTGVIGAQLPMDKITKGIQLLAPTLDESLDGGHLAAEAIMTTDTIPKEIAFEFEIGGKTCTIGGMCKGSGMIHPNMCTMLGFIMTDVKISKSMLYEALSGDIKDTFNMISVDGDTSTNDTVL
;
A
#
# COMPACT_ATOMS: atom_id res chain seq x y z
N MET A 1 40.43 -40.32 35.92
CA MET A 1 40.45 -39.85 37.31
C MET A 1 39.25 -38.96 37.46
N LYS A 2 38.07 -39.46 37.88
CA LYS A 2 37.52 -39.58 39.26
C LYS A 2 37.65 -38.23 39.99
N CYS A 3 36.54 -37.54 40.25
CA CYS A 3 35.63 -37.52 41.39
C CYS A 3 34.48 -36.54 41.06
N GLU A 4 33.20 -36.88 41.02
CA GLU A 4 32.20 -37.14 42.07
C GLU A 4 32.20 -36.05 43.15
N ALA A 5 31.12 -35.33 43.29
CA ALA A 5 29.76 -35.45 43.75
C ALA A 5 29.54 -34.59 45.05
N ARG A 6 28.45 -33.89 45.15
CA ARG A 6 27.35 -33.97 46.14
C ARG A 6 26.62 -32.65 46.32
N ASN A 7 25.40 -32.68 45.90
CA ASN A 7 24.11 -32.50 46.57
C ASN A 7 24.11 -31.75 47.91
N ARG A 8 23.28 -30.74 48.03
CA ARG A 8 22.08 -30.74 48.88
C ARG A 8 21.19 -29.51 48.66
N ALA A 9 19.94 -29.82 48.64
CA ALA A 9 18.76 -28.97 48.57
C ALA A 9 18.58 -28.07 49.82
N GLU A 10 17.89 -26.94 49.62
CA GLU A 10 16.91 -26.44 50.58
C GLU A 10 15.75 -25.71 49.90
N HIS A 11 14.57 -26.20 50.20
CA HIS A 11 13.25 -25.66 49.98
C HIS A 11 13.07 -24.31 50.68
N LYS A 12 12.46 -23.33 49.99
CA LYS A 12 11.48 -22.45 50.65
C LYS A 12 10.50 -21.82 49.66
N SER A 13 9.28 -22.31 49.77
CA SER A 13 8.03 -21.55 49.85
C SER A 13 7.66 -20.61 48.71
N SER A 14 6.88 -21.13 47.79
CA SER A 14 6.01 -20.44 46.85
C SER A 14 4.87 -19.72 47.56
N LYS A 15 4.76 -18.40 47.45
CA LYS A 15 3.51 -17.65 47.61
C LYS A 15 2.94 -17.35 46.25
N LYS A 16 1.88 -18.09 45.90
CA LYS A 16 1.02 -17.83 44.75
C LYS A 16 0.28 -16.49 44.94
N LEU A 17 0.64 -15.47 44.17
CA LEU A 17 -0.25 -14.34 43.96
C LEU A 17 -1.34 -14.75 42.95
N LYS A 18 -2.57 -14.84 43.38
CA LYS A 18 -3.77 -15.01 42.54
C LYS A 18 -4.02 -13.68 41.84
N ALA A 19 -3.80 -13.65 40.52
CA ALA A 19 -4.25 -12.56 39.68
C ALA A 19 -5.76 -12.65 39.52
N HIS A 20 -6.48 -11.56 39.75
CA HIS A 20 -7.91 -11.42 39.60
C HIS A 20 -8.27 -11.24 38.11
N PRO A 21 -9.14 -12.08 37.51
CA PRO A 21 -9.48 -11.99 36.08
C PRO A 21 -10.65 -11.06 35.74
N MET A 22 -11.04 -10.14 36.61
CA MET A 22 -12.33 -9.42 36.41
C MET A 22 -12.24 -7.98 35.86
N LYS A 23 -11.10 -7.48 35.39
CA LYS A 23 -11.01 -6.11 34.81
C LYS A 23 -10.81 -6.05 33.30
N CYS A 24 -10.54 -7.17 32.63
CA CYS A 24 -10.31 -7.17 31.19
C CYS A 24 -11.60 -7.34 30.36
N GLU A 25 -12.61 -8.04 30.87
CA GLU A 25 -13.88 -8.28 30.15
C GLU A 25 -14.81 -7.05 30.05
N ALA A 26 -14.73 -6.15 31.02
CA ALA A 26 -15.59 -4.96 31.03
C ALA A 26 -15.14 -3.89 30.00
N ARG A 27 -13.82 -3.78 29.73
CA ARG A 27 -13.31 -2.87 28.69
C ARG A 27 -13.65 -3.35 27.29
N ASN A 28 -13.47 -4.63 27.00
CA ASN A 28 -13.81 -5.20 25.68
C ASN A 28 -15.31 -5.14 25.35
N ARG A 29 -16.20 -5.18 26.36
CA ARG A 29 -17.66 -5.02 26.14
C ARG A 29 -18.09 -3.57 25.89
N ALA A 30 -17.39 -2.60 26.43
CA ALA A 30 -17.67 -1.18 26.20
C ALA A 30 -17.19 -0.73 24.81
N GLU A 31 -16.00 -1.18 24.36
CA GLU A 31 -15.47 -0.90 23.03
C GLU A 31 -16.28 -1.60 21.93
N HIS A 32 -16.76 -2.83 22.15
CA HIS A 32 -17.66 -3.52 21.22
C HIS A 32 -19.09 -2.92 21.15
N ARG A 33 -19.56 -2.22 22.20
CA ARG A 33 -20.85 -1.52 22.17
C ARG A 33 -20.78 -0.16 21.47
N THR A 34 -19.63 0.53 21.51
CA THR A 34 -19.42 1.79 20.75
C THR A 34 -19.24 1.55 19.27
N SER A 35 -18.57 0.48 18.85
CA SER A 35 -18.45 0.11 17.43
C SER A 35 -19.79 -0.35 16.83
N LYS A 36 -20.64 -1.04 17.62
CA LYS A 36 -21.99 -1.43 17.17
C LYS A 36 -22.98 -0.26 17.01
N LYS A 37 -22.81 0.84 17.78
CA LYS A 37 -23.69 2.02 17.65
C LYS A 37 -23.33 2.94 16.47
N LEU A 38 -22.14 2.81 15.89
CA LEU A 38 -21.75 3.51 14.65
C LEU A 38 -22.25 2.80 13.38
N ASN A 39 -22.65 1.54 13.48
CA ASN A 39 -23.10 0.71 12.34
C ASN A 39 -24.58 0.84 11.98
N GLU A 40 -25.35 1.72 12.61
CA GLU A 40 -26.78 1.90 12.32
C GLU A 40 -27.12 3.21 11.55
N ARG A 41 -26.14 3.91 11.03
CA ARG A 41 -26.43 4.87 9.96
C ARG A 41 -26.48 4.06 8.67
N ASN A 42 -27.64 3.98 8.02
CA ASN A 42 -27.84 3.42 6.68
C ASN A 42 -26.94 4.15 5.70
N LEU A 43 -25.65 3.77 5.66
CA LEU A 43 -24.72 4.27 4.65
C LEU A 43 -25.12 3.58 3.34
N THR A 44 -25.73 4.32 2.43
CA THR A 44 -26.02 3.80 1.09
C THR A 44 -24.70 3.77 0.33
N ILE A 45 -24.17 2.55 0.12
CA ILE A 45 -22.97 2.31 -0.68
C ILE A 45 -23.41 1.76 -2.03
N LYS A 46 -23.00 2.43 -3.11
CA LYS A 46 -23.34 2.02 -4.48
C LYS A 46 -22.07 1.71 -5.24
N LYS A 47 -21.95 0.49 -5.78
CA LYS A 47 -20.88 0.15 -6.70
C LYS A 47 -21.06 0.92 -8.02
N ILE A 48 -19.98 1.55 -8.49
CA ILE A 48 -19.93 2.26 -9.77
C ILE A 48 -18.81 1.69 -10.66
N LYS A 49 -18.76 2.09 -11.92
CA LYS A 49 -17.66 1.76 -12.82
C LYS A 49 -16.42 2.60 -12.47
N GLY A 50 -15.24 2.02 -12.65
CA GLY A 50 -13.95 2.69 -12.53
C GLY A 50 -13.05 2.11 -11.45
N GLY A 51 -11.93 2.77 -11.27
CA GLY A 51 -10.86 2.46 -10.35
C GLY A 51 -10.32 3.74 -9.72
N VAL A 52 -9.01 3.95 -9.79
CA VAL A 52 -8.30 5.08 -9.15
C VAL A 52 -8.69 6.47 -9.69
N THR A 53 -9.28 6.55 -10.88
CA THR A 53 -9.77 7.81 -11.50
C THR A 53 -11.26 8.07 -11.27
N ALA A 54 -11.97 7.16 -10.57
CA ALA A 54 -13.37 7.39 -10.24
C ALA A 54 -13.59 8.54 -9.25
N PRO A 55 -12.77 8.70 -8.18
CA PRO A 55 -12.84 9.88 -7.33
C PRO A 55 -12.35 11.13 -8.07
N LYS A 56 -12.99 12.26 -7.80
CA LYS A 56 -12.69 13.54 -8.48
C LYS A 56 -11.28 14.03 -8.20
N GLY A 57 -10.62 14.58 -9.23
CA GLY A 57 -9.31 15.22 -9.11
C GLY A 57 -8.13 14.24 -9.22
N PHE A 58 -8.39 12.99 -9.60
CA PHE A 58 -7.35 11.98 -9.85
C PHE A 58 -7.27 11.64 -11.35
N ALA A 59 -6.10 11.78 -11.91
CA ALA A 59 -5.73 11.33 -13.24
C ALA A 59 -4.78 10.14 -13.13
N ALA A 60 -4.83 9.24 -14.09
CA ALA A 60 -3.94 8.10 -14.17
C ALA A 60 -3.62 7.74 -15.61
N MET A 61 -2.53 7.01 -15.82
CA MET A 61 -2.16 6.43 -17.10
C MET A 61 -1.25 5.24 -16.90
N GLY A 62 -1.33 4.28 -17.83
CA GLY A 62 -0.42 3.15 -17.92
C GLY A 62 0.09 2.94 -19.33
N LEU A 63 1.41 2.73 -19.48
CA LEU A 63 2.04 2.53 -20.78
C LEU A 63 3.12 1.44 -20.77
N LYS A 64 3.63 1.10 -21.96
CA LYS A 64 4.77 0.22 -22.17
C LYS A 64 6.05 1.06 -22.32
N ALA A 65 6.89 1.05 -21.30
CA ALA A 65 8.22 1.67 -21.33
C ALA A 65 9.31 0.70 -21.84
N GLY A 66 8.99 -0.60 -21.93
CA GLY A 66 9.89 -1.65 -22.42
C GLY A 66 10.69 -2.34 -21.32
N ILE A 67 10.21 -2.29 -20.09
CA ILE A 67 10.74 -3.11 -18.99
C ILE A 67 10.31 -4.56 -19.22
N LYS A 68 9.03 -4.79 -19.53
CA LYS A 68 8.49 -6.08 -19.98
C LYS A 68 8.49 -6.16 -21.51
N LYS A 69 8.52 -7.37 -22.06
CA LYS A 69 8.60 -7.59 -23.51
C LYS A 69 7.38 -7.05 -24.24
N ASP A 70 6.17 -7.47 -23.86
CA ASP A 70 4.96 -7.25 -24.64
C ASP A 70 3.75 -6.70 -23.85
N LYS A 71 3.96 -6.25 -22.61
CA LYS A 71 2.91 -5.72 -21.73
C LYS A 71 3.21 -4.29 -21.30
N LYS A 72 2.18 -3.55 -20.89
CA LYS A 72 2.35 -2.30 -20.15
C LYS A 72 3.14 -2.59 -18.86
N ASP A 73 3.98 -1.67 -18.46
CA ASP A 73 4.94 -1.90 -17.38
C ASP A 73 5.26 -0.67 -16.53
N MET A 74 4.66 0.47 -16.86
CA MET A 74 4.71 1.66 -16.03
C MET A 74 3.33 2.29 -15.89
N ALA A 75 3.00 2.72 -14.68
CA ALA A 75 1.80 3.46 -14.32
C ALA A 75 2.14 4.72 -13.54
N MET A 76 1.29 5.72 -13.66
CA MET A 76 1.32 6.92 -12.86
C MET A 76 -0.10 7.29 -12.44
N ILE A 77 -0.27 7.69 -11.17
CA ILE A 77 -1.48 8.29 -10.63
C ILE A 77 -1.08 9.68 -10.17
N TYR A 78 -1.90 10.67 -10.43
CA TYR A 78 -1.66 12.05 -10.08
C TYR A 78 -2.92 12.70 -9.53
N SER A 79 -2.76 13.55 -8.54
CA SER A 79 -3.81 14.45 -8.05
C SER A 79 -3.42 15.90 -8.30
N SER A 80 -4.32 16.65 -8.90
CA SER A 80 -4.17 18.10 -9.12
C SER A 80 -4.20 18.90 -7.81
N THR A 81 -4.69 18.29 -6.72
CA THR A 81 -4.73 18.89 -5.38
C THR A 81 -3.86 18.10 -4.40
N PRO A 82 -3.26 18.78 -3.38
CA PRO A 82 -2.49 18.08 -2.36
C PRO A 82 -3.36 17.06 -1.60
N CYS A 83 -2.90 15.82 -1.51
CA CYS A 83 -3.59 14.75 -0.82
C CYS A 83 -2.87 14.33 0.46
N VAL A 84 -3.59 14.18 1.55
CA VAL A 84 -3.06 13.42 2.69
C VAL A 84 -2.92 11.95 2.29
N ALA A 85 -1.85 11.31 2.71
CA ALA A 85 -1.61 9.90 2.41
C ALA A 85 -1.44 9.06 3.67
N ALA A 86 -1.89 7.83 3.59
CA ALA A 86 -1.60 6.76 4.54
C ALA A 86 -1.08 5.55 3.78
N GLY A 87 -0.30 4.70 4.45
CA GLY A 87 0.24 3.50 3.83
C GLY A 87 0.37 2.37 4.83
N THR A 88 0.12 1.16 4.37
CA THR A 88 0.47 -0.06 5.07
C THR A 88 1.45 -0.86 4.22
N PHE A 89 2.42 -1.47 4.88
CA PHE A 89 3.61 -2.02 4.23
C PHE A 89 3.92 -3.42 4.73
N THR A 90 4.63 -4.18 3.91
CA THR A 90 5.09 -5.53 4.26
C THR A 90 5.78 -5.58 5.62
N THR A 91 5.49 -6.63 6.38
CA THR A 91 6.17 -6.97 7.63
C THR A 91 7.45 -7.77 7.42
N ASN A 92 7.77 -8.16 6.16
CA ASN A 92 9.00 -8.85 5.82
C ASN A 92 10.22 -8.07 6.34
N GLN A 93 11.20 -8.77 6.89
CA GLN A 93 12.45 -8.14 7.36
C GLN A 93 13.26 -7.57 6.18
N VAL A 94 13.20 -8.22 5.03
CA VAL A 94 13.82 -7.75 3.80
C VAL A 94 12.82 -6.87 3.05
N LYS A 95 12.91 -5.56 3.26
CA LYS A 95 12.04 -4.59 2.58
C LYS A 95 12.66 -4.09 1.29
N ALA A 96 11.86 -4.01 0.24
CA ALA A 96 12.25 -3.39 -1.00
C ALA A 96 12.50 -1.88 -0.82
N ALA A 97 13.35 -1.30 -1.64
CA ALA A 97 13.67 0.13 -1.59
C ALA A 97 12.43 1.04 -1.71
N PRO A 98 11.42 0.77 -2.58
CA PRO A 98 10.19 1.56 -2.63
C PRO A 98 9.41 1.58 -1.30
N VAL A 99 9.36 0.46 -0.59
CA VAL A 99 8.68 0.38 0.72
C VAL A 99 9.32 1.31 1.74
N ILE A 100 10.65 1.39 1.74
CA ILE A 100 11.41 2.27 2.64
C ILE A 100 11.18 3.73 2.26
N TRP A 101 11.23 4.04 0.95
CA TRP A 101 10.99 5.37 0.41
C TRP A 101 9.58 5.89 0.74
N ASP A 102 8.55 5.11 0.45
CA ASP A 102 7.16 5.51 0.66
C ASP A 102 6.84 5.69 2.12
N ARG A 103 7.33 4.79 2.97
CA ARG A 103 7.17 4.91 4.41
C ARG A 103 7.78 6.22 4.93
N ASP A 104 9.02 6.53 4.55
CA ASP A 104 9.68 7.77 4.95
C ASP A 104 8.90 8.99 4.41
N THR A 105 8.53 8.98 3.14
CA THR A 105 7.77 10.08 2.51
C THR A 105 6.43 10.32 3.19
N ILE A 106 5.64 9.28 3.47
CA ILE A 106 4.34 9.41 4.15
C ILE A 106 4.51 9.99 5.56
N TYR A 107 5.53 9.59 6.31
CA TYR A 107 5.72 10.10 7.66
C TYR A 107 6.30 11.52 7.72
N THR A 108 7.06 11.94 6.71
CA THR A 108 7.76 13.24 6.71
C THR A 108 7.08 14.33 5.90
N SER A 109 6.21 13.96 4.94
CA SER A 109 5.50 14.93 4.09
C SER A 109 4.06 15.13 4.58
N ASP A 110 3.61 16.37 4.56
CA ASP A 110 2.20 16.68 4.89
C ASP A 110 1.25 16.20 3.80
N TYR A 111 1.68 16.31 2.54
CA TYR A 111 0.89 16.00 1.35
C TYR A 111 1.71 15.27 0.30
N VAL A 112 1.01 14.51 -0.54
CA VAL A 112 1.53 13.89 -1.75
C VAL A 112 0.66 14.27 -2.95
N HIS A 113 1.20 14.15 -4.16
CA HIS A 113 0.51 14.42 -5.41
C HIS A 113 0.52 13.25 -6.38
N ALA A 114 1.56 12.42 -6.33
CA ALA A 114 1.76 11.38 -7.34
C ALA A 114 2.20 10.05 -6.76
N VAL A 115 1.80 8.98 -7.44
CA VAL A 115 2.36 7.64 -7.31
C VAL A 115 2.91 7.23 -8.66
N VAL A 116 4.17 6.85 -8.75
CA VAL A 116 4.76 6.24 -9.94
C VAL A 116 5.10 4.78 -9.67
N CYS A 117 4.67 3.88 -10.55
CA CYS A 117 4.85 2.44 -10.39
C CYS A 117 5.50 1.83 -11.62
N ASN A 118 6.47 0.93 -11.41
CA ASN A 118 6.95 0.04 -12.46
C ASN A 118 6.65 -1.42 -12.14
N SER A 119 6.41 -2.21 -13.17
CA SER A 119 6.28 -3.66 -13.09
C SER A 119 7.27 -4.37 -14.01
N GLY A 120 7.71 -5.57 -13.59
CA GLY A 120 8.74 -6.36 -14.26
C GLY A 120 10.02 -6.52 -13.43
N VAL A 121 10.40 -5.50 -12.66
CA VAL A 121 11.54 -5.52 -11.73
C VAL A 121 11.11 -4.92 -10.40
N ALA A 122 11.40 -5.63 -9.30
CA ALA A 122 10.87 -5.33 -7.97
C ALA A 122 11.64 -4.24 -7.20
N ASN A 123 12.86 -3.91 -7.63
CA ASN A 123 13.77 -3.06 -6.84
C ASN A 123 13.92 -3.55 -5.39
N ALA A 124 14.01 -4.84 -5.22
CA ALA A 124 14.21 -5.52 -3.94
C ALA A 124 15.55 -6.26 -3.93
N CYS A 125 16.21 -6.30 -2.80
CA CYS A 125 17.59 -6.84 -2.64
C CYS A 125 18.62 -6.15 -3.54
N THR A 126 18.44 -4.86 -3.81
CA THR A 126 19.27 -4.05 -4.71
C THR A 126 20.28 -3.14 -3.97
N GLY A 127 20.29 -3.22 -2.64
CA GLY A 127 21.20 -2.45 -1.80
C GLY A 127 20.98 -0.93 -1.90
N LYS A 128 22.07 -0.15 -1.70
CA LYS A 128 22.01 1.31 -1.74
C LYS A 128 21.56 1.83 -3.10
N ILE A 129 21.98 1.19 -4.19
CA ILE A 129 21.62 1.57 -5.56
C ILE A 129 20.09 1.56 -5.75
N GLY A 130 19.38 0.61 -5.10
CA GLY A 130 17.93 0.56 -5.17
C GLY A 130 17.24 1.78 -4.53
N MET A 131 17.81 2.34 -3.46
CA MET A 131 17.34 3.59 -2.86
C MET A 131 17.63 4.79 -3.76
N ASP A 132 18.83 4.84 -4.36
CA ASP A 132 19.18 5.88 -5.31
C ASP A 132 18.24 5.85 -6.54
N TYR A 133 17.78 4.67 -6.96
CA TYR A 133 16.77 4.53 -8.03
C TYR A 133 15.38 5.03 -7.63
N CYS A 134 14.94 4.78 -6.40
CA CYS A 134 13.69 5.36 -5.89
C CYS A 134 13.75 6.89 -5.91
N GLU A 135 14.85 7.47 -5.45
CA GLU A 135 15.06 8.91 -5.46
C GLU A 135 15.03 9.47 -6.89
N GLN A 136 15.71 8.82 -7.84
CA GLN A 136 15.71 9.22 -9.25
C GLN A 136 14.30 9.12 -9.87
N MET A 137 13.54 8.08 -9.57
CA MET A 137 12.15 7.93 -10.04
C MET A 137 11.27 9.07 -9.50
N ALA A 138 11.39 9.36 -8.20
CA ALA A 138 10.63 10.44 -7.57
C ALA A 138 11.02 11.80 -8.14
N GLU A 139 12.31 12.07 -8.35
CA GLU A 139 12.80 13.32 -8.93
C GLU A 139 12.37 13.50 -10.39
N ALA A 140 12.48 12.45 -11.20
CA ALA A 140 12.01 12.47 -12.59
C ALA A 140 10.51 12.74 -12.69
N THR A 141 9.72 12.12 -11.81
CA THR A 141 8.27 12.32 -11.73
C THR A 141 7.93 13.73 -11.27
N ALA A 142 8.59 14.21 -10.22
CA ALA A 142 8.42 15.55 -9.68
C ALA A 142 8.70 16.63 -10.74
N LYS A 143 9.79 16.47 -11.48
CA LYS A 143 10.14 17.37 -12.59
C LYS A 143 9.13 17.35 -13.72
N ALA A 144 8.59 16.16 -14.05
CA ALA A 144 7.62 16.02 -15.15
C ALA A 144 6.24 16.60 -14.80
N LEU A 145 5.90 16.68 -13.50
CA LEU A 145 4.62 17.16 -12.99
C LEU A 145 4.69 18.56 -12.34
N ASP A 146 5.87 19.17 -12.28
CA ASP A 146 6.12 20.45 -11.60
C ASP A 146 5.68 20.44 -10.12
N ILE A 147 6.10 19.42 -9.39
CA ILE A 147 5.85 19.20 -7.95
C ILE A 147 7.14 18.94 -7.20
N GLU A 148 7.11 18.84 -5.89
CA GLU A 148 8.28 18.51 -5.08
C GLU A 148 8.54 16.99 -5.04
N LYS A 149 9.82 16.59 -5.01
CA LYS A 149 10.24 15.18 -4.92
C LYS A 149 9.59 14.41 -3.75
N ARG A 150 9.43 15.06 -2.60
CA ARG A 150 8.79 14.48 -1.41
C ARG A 150 7.26 14.38 -1.50
N GLN A 151 6.68 14.76 -2.62
CA GLN A 151 5.26 14.60 -2.93
C GLN A 151 5.01 13.41 -3.87
N VAL A 152 6.04 12.60 -4.13
CA VAL A 152 5.98 11.44 -5.02
C VAL A 152 6.23 10.14 -4.24
N LEU A 153 5.28 9.23 -4.32
CA LEU A 153 5.40 7.85 -3.86
C LEU A 153 5.86 6.96 -5.02
N VAL A 154 6.62 5.92 -4.71
CA VAL A 154 7.27 5.05 -5.70
C VAL A 154 6.96 3.59 -5.42
N ALA A 155 6.40 2.87 -6.38
CA ALA A 155 6.15 1.44 -6.25
C ALA A 155 6.87 0.64 -7.34
N SER A 156 7.30 -0.56 -7.00
CA SER A 156 7.94 -1.50 -7.94
C SER A 156 7.48 -2.91 -7.66
N THR A 157 7.37 -3.72 -8.71
CA THR A 157 7.01 -5.14 -8.58
C THR A 157 7.62 -5.97 -9.71
N GLY A 158 7.92 -7.23 -9.44
CA GLY A 158 8.47 -8.16 -10.45
C GLY A 158 9.67 -8.95 -9.93
N VAL A 159 10.70 -9.09 -10.74
CA VAL A 159 11.91 -9.88 -10.42
C VAL A 159 12.70 -9.22 -9.30
N ILE A 160 13.06 -10.02 -8.27
CA ILE A 160 13.89 -9.62 -7.13
C ILE A 160 15.38 -9.76 -7.48
N GLY A 161 16.22 -8.87 -6.99
CA GLY A 161 17.69 -8.89 -7.19
C GLY A 161 18.18 -8.29 -8.50
N ALA A 162 17.28 -8.01 -9.44
CA ALA A 162 17.63 -7.31 -10.68
C ALA A 162 17.66 -5.80 -10.48
N GLN A 163 18.61 -5.13 -11.11
CA GLN A 163 18.68 -3.67 -11.11
C GLN A 163 17.62 -3.07 -12.04
N LEU A 164 17.07 -1.92 -11.67
CA LEU A 164 16.10 -1.21 -12.49
C LEU A 164 16.73 -0.67 -13.78
N PRO A 165 16.08 -0.84 -14.94
CA PRO A 165 16.54 -0.21 -16.20
C PRO A 165 16.12 1.26 -16.21
N MET A 166 16.88 2.12 -15.53
CA MET A 166 16.51 3.51 -15.25
C MET A 166 16.37 4.37 -16.50
N ASP A 167 17.08 4.07 -17.58
CA ASP A 167 16.91 4.69 -18.90
C ASP A 167 15.47 4.54 -19.42
N LYS A 168 14.92 3.33 -19.34
CA LYS A 168 13.54 3.03 -19.74
C LYS A 168 12.52 3.65 -18.78
N ILE A 169 12.79 3.59 -17.49
CA ILE A 169 11.90 4.12 -16.45
C ILE A 169 11.80 5.64 -16.57
N THR A 170 12.93 6.34 -16.69
CA THR A 170 12.94 7.80 -16.84
C THR A 170 12.22 8.24 -18.12
N LYS A 171 12.45 7.54 -19.22
CA LYS A 171 11.71 7.79 -20.47
C LYS A 171 10.21 7.49 -20.30
N GLY A 172 9.86 6.41 -19.63
CA GLY A 172 8.47 6.06 -19.33
C GLY A 172 7.75 7.14 -18.51
N ILE A 173 8.41 7.71 -17.50
CA ILE A 173 7.88 8.81 -16.70
C ILE A 173 7.62 10.05 -17.56
N GLN A 174 8.57 10.41 -18.43
CA GLN A 174 8.43 11.54 -19.36
C GLN A 174 7.28 11.37 -20.35
N LEU A 175 6.96 10.12 -20.73
CA LEU A 175 5.83 9.80 -21.61
C LEU A 175 4.51 9.76 -20.85
N LEU A 176 4.50 9.30 -19.58
CA LEU A 176 3.30 9.20 -18.76
C LEU A 176 2.73 10.57 -18.37
N ALA A 177 3.58 11.49 -17.89
CA ALA A 177 3.12 12.76 -17.33
C ALA A 177 2.21 13.57 -18.28
N PRO A 178 2.54 13.77 -19.58
CA PRO A 178 1.68 14.53 -20.50
C PRO A 178 0.44 13.75 -20.97
N THR A 179 0.34 12.44 -20.66
CA THR A 179 -0.78 11.58 -21.08
C THR A 179 -1.73 11.23 -19.93
N LEU A 180 -1.50 11.78 -18.74
CA LEU A 180 -2.40 11.57 -17.59
C LEU A 180 -3.83 12.01 -17.95
N ASP A 181 -4.80 11.15 -17.61
CA ASP A 181 -6.20 11.34 -17.98
C ASP A 181 -7.10 11.00 -16.77
N GLU A 182 -8.11 11.81 -16.54
CA GLU A 182 -9.14 11.61 -15.50
C GLU A 182 -10.22 10.60 -15.94
N SER A 183 -10.16 10.11 -17.17
CA SER A 183 -11.11 9.12 -17.68
C SER A 183 -10.98 7.76 -16.98
N LEU A 184 -12.04 6.97 -17.05
CA LEU A 184 -12.00 5.58 -16.56
C LEU A 184 -10.98 4.73 -17.31
N ASP A 185 -10.74 5.03 -18.60
CA ASP A 185 -9.77 4.34 -19.42
C ASP A 185 -8.33 4.58 -18.93
N GLY A 186 -7.99 5.82 -18.53
CA GLY A 186 -6.69 6.13 -17.91
C GLY A 186 -6.43 5.30 -16.65
N GLY A 187 -7.45 5.19 -15.78
CA GLY A 187 -7.40 4.33 -14.59
C GLY A 187 -7.22 2.85 -14.94
N HIS A 188 -7.96 2.36 -15.94
CA HIS A 188 -7.86 0.98 -16.41
C HIS A 188 -6.47 0.66 -16.98
N LEU A 189 -5.92 1.55 -17.81
CA LEU A 189 -4.57 1.39 -18.35
C LEU A 189 -3.50 1.35 -17.25
N ALA A 190 -3.67 2.14 -16.19
CA ALA A 190 -2.79 2.08 -15.01
C ALA A 190 -2.92 0.73 -14.28
N ALA A 191 -4.14 0.21 -14.10
CA ALA A 191 -4.37 -1.10 -13.49
C ALA A 191 -3.74 -2.25 -14.30
N GLU A 192 -3.79 -2.20 -15.62
CA GLU A 192 -3.08 -3.16 -16.48
C GLU A 192 -1.56 -3.07 -16.34
N ALA A 193 -1.03 -1.87 -16.23
CA ALA A 193 0.42 -1.63 -16.21
C ALA A 193 1.11 -2.16 -14.94
N ILE A 194 0.41 -2.21 -13.81
CA ILE A 194 0.95 -2.74 -12.56
C ILE A 194 0.93 -4.27 -12.48
N MET A 195 0.21 -4.95 -13.35
CA MET A 195 0.09 -6.42 -13.36
C MET A 195 1.43 -7.10 -13.61
N THR A 196 1.62 -8.26 -13.01
CA THR A 196 2.77 -9.17 -13.28
C THR A 196 2.27 -10.53 -13.79
N THR A 197 1.92 -11.41 -12.89
CA THR A 197 1.36 -12.75 -13.16
C THR A 197 -0.17 -12.75 -13.15
N ASP A 198 -0.78 -11.62 -12.86
CA ASP A 198 -2.23 -11.44 -12.91
C ASP A 198 -2.79 -11.73 -14.30
N THR A 199 -3.97 -12.35 -14.36
CA THR A 199 -4.66 -12.70 -15.61
C THR A 199 -5.65 -11.62 -16.04
N ILE A 200 -6.15 -10.83 -15.08
CA ILE A 200 -7.08 -9.72 -15.27
C ILE A 200 -6.67 -8.52 -14.43
N PRO A 201 -6.91 -7.28 -14.89
CA PRO A 201 -6.79 -6.09 -14.06
C PRO A 201 -7.84 -6.11 -12.94
N LYS A 202 -7.45 -5.61 -11.77
CA LYS A 202 -8.32 -5.55 -10.59
C LYS A 202 -8.52 -4.09 -10.23
N GLU A 203 -9.74 -3.61 -10.46
CA GLU A 203 -10.17 -2.25 -10.15
C GLU A 203 -11.62 -2.25 -9.67
N ILE A 204 -11.95 -1.31 -8.79
CA ILE A 204 -13.30 -1.16 -8.25
C ILE A 204 -13.51 0.27 -7.75
N ALA A 205 -14.76 0.73 -7.82
CA ALA A 205 -15.14 2.02 -7.25
C ALA A 205 -16.53 1.97 -6.62
N PHE A 206 -16.72 2.82 -5.61
CA PHE A 206 -17.99 2.97 -4.90
C PHE A 206 -18.29 4.45 -4.65
N GLU A 207 -19.57 4.79 -4.73
CA GLU A 207 -20.14 6.03 -4.19
C GLU A 207 -20.80 5.77 -2.85
N PHE A 208 -20.71 6.73 -1.95
CA PHE A 208 -21.35 6.71 -0.64
C PHE A 208 -21.63 8.12 -0.16
N GLU A 209 -22.55 8.26 0.80
CA GLU A 209 -22.88 9.56 1.38
C GLU A 209 -22.27 9.74 2.76
N ILE A 210 -21.58 10.87 2.99
CA ILE A 210 -21.07 11.27 4.29
C ILE A 210 -21.32 12.75 4.52
N GLY A 211 -21.95 13.10 5.66
CA GLY A 211 -22.27 14.50 5.97
C GLY A 211 -23.18 15.18 4.94
N GLY A 212 -24.07 14.43 4.27
CA GLY A 212 -24.96 14.96 3.22
C GLY A 212 -24.28 15.26 1.89
N LYS A 213 -23.08 14.73 1.67
CA LYS A 213 -22.33 14.85 0.42
C LYS A 213 -22.02 13.47 -0.15
N THR A 214 -22.20 13.33 -1.46
CA THR A 214 -21.74 12.15 -2.19
C THR A 214 -20.23 12.19 -2.32
N CYS A 215 -19.59 11.13 -1.89
CA CYS A 215 -18.15 10.91 -1.97
C CYS A 215 -17.87 9.63 -2.76
N THR A 216 -16.71 9.56 -3.34
CA THR A 216 -16.27 8.41 -4.13
C THR A 216 -14.99 7.83 -3.53
N ILE A 217 -14.89 6.51 -3.53
CA ILE A 217 -13.66 5.77 -3.29
C ILE A 217 -13.45 4.84 -4.47
N GLY A 218 -12.23 4.79 -4.98
CA GLY A 218 -11.87 3.92 -6.09
C GLY A 218 -10.45 3.41 -5.92
N GLY A 219 -10.20 2.20 -6.40
CA GLY A 219 -8.89 1.61 -6.25
C GLY A 219 -8.55 0.65 -7.36
N MET A 220 -7.26 0.36 -7.46
CA MET A 220 -6.70 -0.71 -8.26
C MET A 220 -5.72 -1.51 -7.44
N CYS A 221 -5.59 -2.80 -7.73
CA CYS A 221 -4.56 -3.62 -7.11
C CYS A 221 -4.03 -4.69 -8.06
N LYS A 222 -2.85 -5.21 -7.73
CA LYS A 222 -2.27 -6.39 -8.37
C LYS A 222 -1.84 -7.40 -7.32
N GLY A 223 -1.91 -8.66 -7.68
CA GLY A 223 -1.45 -9.79 -6.89
C GLY A 223 -2.11 -11.07 -7.35
N SER A 224 -1.32 -12.14 -7.59
CA SER A 224 -1.81 -13.46 -7.97
C SER A 224 -0.90 -14.60 -7.49
N GLY A 225 0.32 -14.32 -7.05
CA GLY A 225 1.28 -15.25 -6.43
C GLY A 225 2.18 -14.51 -5.46
N MET A 226 2.89 -15.24 -4.62
CA MET A 226 3.68 -14.78 -3.47
C MET A 226 2.75 -14.05 -2.47
N ILE A 227 1.63 -14.73 -2.09
CA ILE A 227 0.58 -14.14 -1.25
C ILE A 227 0.43 -14.95 0.04
N HIS A 228 0.70 -14.29 1.19
CA HIS A 228 0.55 -14.82 2.54
C HIS A 228 0.00 -13.74 3.49
N PRO A 229 -0.86 -14.04 4.47
CA PRO A 229 -1.32 -13.07 5.48
C PRO A 229 -0.19 -12.26 6.11
N ASN A 230 -0.47 -11.02 6.49
CA ASN A 230 0.45 -9.96 6.96
C ASN A 230 1.09 -9.11 5.85
N MET A 231 0.26 -8.63 4.94
CA MET A 231 0.62 -7.90 3.73
C MET A 231 1.27 -8.82 2.70
N CYS A 232 0.43 -9.32 1.83
CA CYS A 232 0.74 -10.23 0.71
C CYS A 232 1.38 -9.50 -0.44
N THR A 233 2.01 -10.16 -1.42
CA THR A 233 2.56 -9.56 -2.64
C THR A 233 1.48 -8.79 -3.40
N MET A 234 1.15 -7.64 -2.84
CA MET A 234 0.11 -6.78 -3.33
C MET A 234 0.65 -5.35 -3.45
N LEU A 235 0.40 -4.76 -4.58
CA LEU A 235 0.35 -3.32 -4.70
C LEU A 235 -1.12 -2.94 -4.77
N GLY A 236 -1.57 -2.13 -3.83
CA GLY A 236 -2.91 -1.58 -3.79
C GLY A 236 -2.86 -0.06 -3.73
N PHE A 237 -3.64 0.59 -4.56
CA PHE A 237 -3.75 2.05 -4.61
C PHE A 237 -5.22 2.40 -4.47
N ILE A 238 -5.56 3.17 -3.43
CA ILE A 238 -6.94 3.53 -3.07
C ILE A 238 -7.02 5.06 -3.01
N MET A 239 -7.85 5.64 -3.86
CA MET A 239 -8.06 7.07 -3.98
C MET A 239 -9.46 7.42 -3.47
N THR A 240 -9.61 8.59 -2.85
CA THR A 240 -10.91 9.10 -2.44
C THR A 240 -10.95 10.62 -2.49
N ASP A 241 -12.11 11.18 -2.81
CA ASP A 241 -12.37 12.62 -2.77
C ASP A 241 -12.93 13.09 -1.41
N VAL A 242 -12.89 12.24 -0.41
CA VAL A 242 -13.28 12.58 0.96
C VAL A 242 -12.26 13.50 1.61
N LYS A 243 -12.72 14.62 2.17
CA LYS A 243 -11.88 15.44 3.03
C LYS A 243 -11.72 14.76 4.40
N ILE A 244 -10.57 14.16 4.63
CA ILE A 244 -10.23 13.40 5.83
C ILE A 244 -8.88 13.87 6.40
N SER A 245 -8.69 13.79 7.72
CA SER A 245 -7.37 14.05 8.31
C SER A 245 -6.42 12.86 8.10
N LYS A 246 -5.12 13.13 8.05
CA LYS A 246 -4.10 12.08 7.88
C LYS A 246 -4.18 10.99 8.96
N SER A 247 -4.46 11.37 10.22
CA SER A 247 -4.60 10.42 11.32
C SER A 247 -5.83 9.52 11.16
N MET A 248 -6.97 10.08 10.77
CA MET A 248 -8.20 9.30 10.53
C MET A 248 -8.05 8.39 9.31
N LEU A 249 -7.38 8.85 8.25
CA LEU A 249 -7.10 8.04 7.06
C LEU A 249 -6.22 6.84 7.43
N TYR A 250 -5.17 7.06 8.24
CA TYR A 250 -4.30 5.99 8.72
C TYR A 250 -5.06 4.99 9.60
N GLU A 251 -5.91 5.47 10.52
CA GLU A 251 -6.74 4.61 11.38
C GLU A 251 -7.71 3.75 10.56
N ALA A 252 -8.40 4.36 9.58
CA ALA A 252 -9.30 3.65 8.68
C ALA A 252 -8.55 2.55 7.88
N LEU A 253 -7.45 2.90 7.21
CA LEU A 253 -6.67 1.96 6.42
C LEU A 253 -6.08 0.83 7.29
N SER A 254 -5.43 1.17 8.40
CA SER A 254 -4.79 0.17 9.28
C SER A 254 -5.79 -0.76 9.98
N GLY A 255 -7.01 -0.28 10.23
CA GLY A 255 -8.10 -1.08 10.77
C GLY A 255 -8.63 -2.07 9.75
N ASP A 256 -8.89 -1.59 8.54
CA ASP A 256 -9.50 -2.39 7.46
C ASP A 256 -8.58 -3.47 6.89
N ILE A 257 -7.29 -3.20 6.79
CA ILE A 257 -6.28 -4.13 6.24
C ILE A 257 -6.32 -5.52 6.91
N LYS A 258 -6.63 -5.58 8.20
CA LYS A 258 -6.64 -6.83 8.97
C LYS A 258 -7.74 -7.78 8.51
N ASP A 259 -8.90 -7.21 8.17
CA ASP A 259 -10.11 -7.94 7.83
C ASP A 259 -10.32 -8.02 6.31
N THR A 260 -9.37 -7.55 5.51
CA THR A 260 -9.41 -7.53 4.04
C THR A 260 -8.13 -8.13 3.44
N PHE A 261 -7.15 -7.31 3.11
CA PHE A 261 -5.93 -7.75 2.43
C PHE A 261 -5.16 -8.83 3.21
N ASN A 262 -5.10 -8.73 4.54
CA ASN A 262 -4.42 -9.71 5.39
C ASN A 262 -5.16 -11.06 5.54
N MET A 263 -6.35 -11.18 4.97
CA MET A 263 -7.08 -12.46 4.94
C MET A 263 -6.77 -13.30 3.70
N ILE A 264 -6.04 -12.75 2.73
CA ILE A 264 -5.77 -13.41 1.46
C ILE A 264 -4.49 -14.24 1.58
N SER A 265 -4.53 -15.51 1.12
CA SER A 265 -3.36 -16.36 0.97
C SER A 265 -3.47 -17.16 -0.33
N VAL A 266 -2.33 -17.36 -1.03
CA VAL A 266 -2.24 -18.15 -2.25
C VAL A 266 -1.20 -19.25 -2.11
N ASP A 267 0.04 -18.93 -1.78
CA ASP A 267 1.18 -19.85 -1.78
C ASP A 267 2.01 -19.80 -0.48
N GLY A 268 1.63 -18.95 0.46
CA GLY A 268 2.27 -18.86 1.77
C GLY A 268 3.58 -18.05 1.81
N ASP A 269 3.98 -17.41 0.72
CA ASP A 269 5.19 -16.61 0.63
C ASP A 269 4.90 -15.13 0.94
N THR A 270 5.73 -14.51 1.80
CA THR A 270 5.63 -13.07 2.14
C THR A 270 6.53 -12.24 1.22
N SER A 271 5.95 -11.26 0.54
CA SER A 271 6.67 -10.37 -0.37
C SER A 271 7.55 -9.33 0.32
N THR A 272 8.52 -8.84 -0.41
CA THR A 272 9.40 -7.73 -0.03
C THR A 272 8.80 -6.35 -0.37
N ASN A 273 7.75 -6.28 -1.21
CA ASN A 273 7.25 -5.05 -1.84
C ASN A 273 5.84 -4.64 -1.45
N ASP A 274 5.16 -5.42 -0.59
CA ASP A 274 3.75 -5.16 -0.31
C ASP A 274 3.53 -3.75 0.20
N THR A 275 2.60 -3.09 -0.48
CA THR A 275 2.26 -1.70 -0.23
C THR A 275 0.79 -1.48 -0.56
N VAL A 276 0.03 -0.90 0.37
CA VAL A 276 -1.31 -0.33 0.13
C VAL A 276 -1.26 1.13 0.54
N LEU A 277 -1.57 2.00 -0.41
CA LEU A 277 -1.54 3.46 -0.28
C LEU A 277 -2.94 4.04 -0.43
#